data_9e3791d8a6dd7f117613577af503005a
#
_entry.id   9e3791d8a6dd7f117613577af503005a
#
_cell.length_a   1.000
_cell.length_b   1.000
_cell.length_c   1.000
_cell.angle_alpha   90.00
_cell.angle_beta   90.00
_cell.angle_gamma   90.00
#
_symmetry.space_group_name_H-M   'P 1'
#
loop_
_entity.id
_entity.type
_entity.pdbx_description
1 polymer ?
#
loop_
_entity_poly.entity_id
_entity_poly.type
_entity_poly.pdbx_seq_one_letter_code
_entity_poly.pdbx_strand_id
1 'polypeptide(L)'
;MAVMYKLYQDKRKGVPTSGLWYARAIHPQVIETDALAERIQRNCTVKRSDVVAVLSELVEVMQDELQQSRVVKLNGFGSFKIGLRTRPAAKAFDFNVPGNVVNYRVNFLPEMTGGGGKGKKRNRRFLDGIKVQEAPKNSVDTKKPAEGKPEENATPNPKP
;
A
#
# COMPACT_ATOMS: atom_id res chain seq x y z
N MET A 1 -6.27 -1.36 -15.86
CA MET A 1 -6.65 -1.32 -14.44
C MET A 1 -5.85 -0.23 -13.74
N ALA A 2 -6.41 0.48 -12.77
CA ALA A 2 -5.73 1.55 -12.04
C ALA A 2 -6.08 1.49 -10.56
N VAL A 3 -5.15 1.87 -9.70
CA VAL A 3 -5.40 2.04 -8.26
C VAL A 3 -6.16 3.35 -8.08
N MET A 4 -7.32 3.28 -7.44
CA MET A 4 -8.14 4.45 -7.17
C MET A 4 -7.66 5.17 -5.92
N TYR A 5 -7.69 6.51 -5.95
CA TYR A 5 -7.37 7.34 -4.80
C TYR A 5 -8.43 8.42 -4.56
N LYS A 6 -8.47 8.93 -3.34
CA LYS A 6 -9.18 10.16 -2.95
C LYS A 6 -8.21 11.14 -2.33
N LEU A 7 -8.50 12.43 -2.49
CA LEU A 7 -7.78 13.50 -1.82
C LEU A 7 -8.35 13.73 -0.42
N TYR A 8 -7.48 14.02 0.51
CA TYR A 8 -7.83 14.46 1.86
C TYR A 8 -6.87 15.56 2.31
N GLN A 9 -7.36 16.47 3.14
CA GLN A 9 -6.56 17.53 3.72
C GLN A 9 -6.09 17.14 5.13
N ASP A 10 -4.82 17.38 5.43
CA ASP A 10 -4.30 17.22 6.79
C ASP A 10 -4.84 18.34 7.69
N LYS A 11 -5.70 17.97 8.64
CA LYS A 11 -6.32 18.91 9.58
C LYS A 11 -5.65 18.94 10.95
N ARG A 12 -4.51 18.27 11.11
CA ARG A 12 -3.79 18.25 12.39
C ARG A 12 -3.20 19.63 12.69
N LYS A 13 -3.51 20.18 13.88
CA LYS A 13 -2.95 21.45 14.33
C LYS A 13 -1.51 21.28 14.81
N GLY A 14 -0.66 22.28 14.57
CA GLY A 14 0.71 22.32 15.10
C GLY A 14 1.73 21.45 14.36
N VAL A 15 1.41 20.93 13.19
CA VAL A 15 2.36 20.22 12.32
C VAL A 15 2.60 21.00 11.03
N PRO A 16 3.83 20.96 10.45
CA PRO A 16 4.16 21.66 9.20
C PRO A 16 3.31 21.24 8.00
N THR A 17 2.67 20.07 8.09
CA THR A 17 1.82 19.51 7.04
C THR A 17 0.36 19.91 7.13
N SER A 18 -0.01 20.71 8.13
CA SER A 18 -1.38 21.20 8.32
C SER A 18 -1.85 22.00 7.10
N GLY A 19 -3.05 21.68 6.62
CA GLY A 19 -3.64 22.31 5.45
C GLY A 19 -3.20 21.74 4.10
N LEU A 20 -2.16 20.90 4.04
CA LEU A 20 -1.71 20.27 2.80
C LEU A 20 -2.63 19.12 2.38
N TRP A 21 -2.72 18.88 1.08
CA TRP A 21 -3.53 17.85 0.47
C TRP A 21 -2.70 16.62 0.12
N TYR A 22 -3.26 15.45 0.41
CA TYR A 22 -2.63 14.16 0.17
C TYR A 22 -3.58 13.22 -0.55
N ALA A 23 -3.03 12.38 -1.44
CA ALA A 23 -3.76 11.27 -2.03
C ALA A 23 -3.71 10.05 -1.12
N ARG A 24 -4.85 9.38 -0.91
CA ARG A 24 -4.93 8.11 -0.21
C ARG A 24 -5.62 7.09 -1.10
N ALA A 25 -4.96 5.95 -1.31
CA ALA A 25 -5.55 4.83 -2.02
C ALA A 25 -6.83 4.35 -1.32
N ILE A 26 -7.84 4.02 -2.10
CA ILE A 26 -9.08 3.42 -1.61
C ILE A 26 -9.17 1.98 -2.08
N HIS A 27 -9.72 1.14 -1.23
CA HIS A 27 -9.92 -0.29 -1.46
C HIS A 27 -11.41 -0.59 -1.40
N PRO A 28 -12.14 -0.49 -2.54
CA PRO A 28 -13.60 -0.64 -2.55
C PRO A 28 -14.07 -2.06 -2.29
N GLN A 29 -13.19 -3.05 -2.48
CA GLN A 29 -13.54 -4.47 -2.35
C GLN A 29 -12.40 -5.26 -1.75
N VAL A 30 -12.73 -6.22 -0.90
CA VAL A 30 -11.83 -7.27 -0.41
C VAL A 30 -12.07 -8.52 -1.25
N ILE A 31 -11.01 -9.15 -1.74
CA ILE A 31 -11.06 -10.41 -2.45
C ILE A 31 -10.54 -11.49 -1.50
N GLU A 32 -11.39 -12.41 -1.14
CA GLU A 32 -11.08 -13.51 -0.22
C GLU A 32 -10.47 -14.72 -0.95
N THR A 33 -9.96 -15.68 -0.17
CA THR A 33 -9.30 -16.89 -0.67
C THR A 33 -10.18 -17.68 -1.63
N ASP A 34 -11.47 -17.79 -1.34
CA ASP A 34 -12.44 -18.49 -2.18
C ASP A 34 -12.58 -17.89 -3.57
N ALA A 35 -12.64 -16.56 -3.65
CA ALA A 35 -12.72 -15.86 -4.92
C ALA A 35 -11.40 -15.95 -5.71
N LEU A 36 -10.26 -16.02 -5.02
CA LEU A 36 -8.97 -16.28 -5.66
C LEU A 36 -8.91 -17.71 -6.20
N ALA A 37 -9.35 -18.71 -5.42
CA ALA A 37 -9.38 -20.09 -5.83
C ALA A 37 -10.26 -20.32 -7.07
N GLU A 38 -11.43 -19.66 -7.14
CA GLU A 38 -12.29 -19.70 -8.31
C GLU A 38 -11.61 -19.14 -9.57
N ARG A 39 -10.85 -18.04 -9.44
CA ARG A 39 -10.10 -17.47 -10.56
C ARG A 39 -8.95 -18.38 -11.02
N ILE A 40 -8.26 -19.02 -10.07
CA ILE A 40 -7.18 -19.96 -10.36
C ILE A 40 -7.72 -21.18 -11.08
N GLN A 41 -8.84 -21.75 -10.62
CA GLN A 41 -9.50 -22.89 -11.28
C GLN A 41 -9.83 -22.60 -12.76
N ARG A 42 -10.25 -21.38 -13.10
CA ARG A 42 -10.52 -20.99 -14.50
C ARG A 42 -9.28 -21.03 -15.39
N ASN A 43 -8.10 -20.88 -14.81
CA ASN A 43 -6.82 -20.79 -15.54
C ASN A 43 -6.00 -22.08 -15.44
N CYS A 44 -6.42 -23.07 -14.66
CA CYS A 44 -5.72 -24.32 -14.40
C CYS A 44 -6.69 -25.51 -14.44
N THR A 45 -6.17 -26.71 -14.59
CA THR A 45 -6.95 -27.96 -14.54
C THR A 45 -7.26 -28.44 -13.12
N VAL A 46 -6.87 -27.69 -12.11
CA VAL A 46 -7.02 -28.02 -10.69
C VAL A 46 -8.42 -27.62 -10.20
N LYS A 47 -9.06 -28.45 -9.38
CA LYS A 47 -10.36 -28.14 -8.80
C LYS A 47 -10.25 -27.03 -7.74
N ARG A 48 -11.32 -26.24 -7.57
CA ARG A 48 -11.38 -25.18 -6.57
C ARG A 48 -11.05 -25.68 -5.15
N SER A 49 -11.58 -26.84 -4.76
CA SER A 49 -11.31 -27.47 -3.45
C SER A 49 -9.81 -27.67 -3.21
N ASP A 50 -9.12 -28.17 -4.22
CA ASP A 50 -7.69 -28.46 -4.12
C ASP A 50 -6.87 -27.18 -4.02
N VAL A 51 -7.28 -26.14 -4.75
CA VAL A 51 -6.67 -24.81 -4.66
C VAL A 51 -6.85 -24.21 -3.27
N VAL A 52 -8.05 -24.30 -2.69
CA VAL A 52 -8.32 -23.80 -1.32
C VAL A 52 -7.47 -24.56 -0.31
N ALA A 53 -7.38 -25.91 -0.42
CA ALA A 53 -6.55 -26.72 0.45
C ALA A 53 -5.07 -26.31 0.39
N VAL A 54 -4.52 -26.14 -0.82
CA VAL A 54 -3.12 -25.71 -1.01
C VAL A 54 -2.87 -24.32 -0.45
N LEU A 55 -3.80 -23.38 -0.62
CA LEU A 55 -3.65 -22.02 -0.08
C LEU A 55 -3.72 -22.00 1.46
N SER A 56 -4.56 -22.84 2.06
CA SER A 56 -4.64 -22.97 3.51
C SER A 56 -3.35 -23.57 4.07
N GLU A 57 -2.89 -24.66 3.50
CA GLU A 57 -1.64 -25.33 3.88
C GLU A 57 -0.42 -24.39 3.73
N LEU A 58 -0.39 -23.58 2.65
CA LEU A 58 0.66 -22.58 2.47
C LEU A 58 0.73 -21.61 3.63
N VAL A 59 -0.41 -21.14 4.15
CA VAL A 59 -0.45 -20.19 5.27
C VAL A 59 0.09 -20.86 6.55
N GLU A 60 -0.29 -22.11 6.82
CA GLU A 60 0.16 -22.87 7.99
C GLU A 60 1.67 -23.12 7.94
N VAL A 61 2.18 -23.63 6.82
CA VAL A 61 3.62 -23.87 6.62
C VAL A 61 4.41 -22.57 6.72
N MET A 62 3.90 -21.48 6.14
CA MET A 62 4.55 -20.16 6.27
C MET A 62 4.60 -19.69 7.72
N GLN A 63 3.55 -19.91 8.51
CA GLN A 63 3.52 -19.55 9.92
C GLN A 63 4.62 -20.32 10.68
N ASP A 64 4.70 -21.62 10.49
CA ASP A 64 5.68 -22.48 11.17
C ASP A 64 7.13 -22.08 10.85
N GLU A 65 7.44 -21.84 9.58
CA GLU A 65 8.76 -21.44 9.14
C GLU A 65 9.15 -20.04 9.69
N LEU A 66 8.21 -19.09 9.69
CA LEU A 66 8.44 -17.75 10.22
C LEU A 66 8.64 -17.77 11.74
N GLN A 67 7.92 -18.60 12.48
CA GLN A 67 8.08 -18.76 13.93
C GLN A 67 9.42 -19.41 14.30
N GLN A 68 9.99 -20.22 13.43
CA GLN A 68 11.34 -20.76 13.55
C GLN A 68 12.44 -19.75 13.15
N SER A 69 12.10 -18.46 13.06
CA SER A 69 13.03 -17.37 12.68
C SER A 69 13.58 -17.48 11.26
N ARG A 70 12.91 -18.23 10.38
CA ARG A 70 13.29 -18.36 8.98
C ARG A 70 12.65 -17.27 8.13
N VAL A 71 13.25 -16.97 6.98
CA VAL A 71 12.69 -16.07 5.98
C VAL A 71 12.00 -16.94 4.93
N VAL A 72 10.72 -16.73 4.75
CA VAL A 72 9.97 -17.42 3.68
C VAL A 72 10.01 -16.56 2.42
N LYS A 73 10.53 -17.13 1.33
CA LYS A 73 10.56 -16.48 0.02
C LYS A 73 9.68 -17.24 -0.96
N LEU A 74 8.68 -16.54 -1.50
CA LEU A 74 7.90 -17.01 -2.63
C LEU A 74 8.43 -16.36 -3.91
N ASN A 75 8.98 -17.19 -4.80
CA ASN A 75 9.57 -16.70 -6.05
C ASN A 75 8.52 -16.01 -6.91
N GLY A 76 8.86 -14.85 -7.42
CA GLY A 76 7.94 -13.99 -8.18
C GLY A 76 7.01 -13.14 -7.32
N PHE A 77 6.94 -13.39 -5.99
CA PHE A 77 6.08 -12.66 -5.06
C PHE A 77 6.91 -11.75 -4.14
N GLY A 78 7.76 -12.33 -3.33
CA GLY A 78 8.58 -11.60 -2.39
C GLY A 78 8.99 -12.44 -1.19
N SER A 79 9.46 -11.77 -0.15
CA SER A 79 9.95 -12.41 1.07
C SER A 79 9.21 -11.90 2.29
N PHE A 80 8.93 -12.82 3.21
CA PHE A 80 8.30 -12.57 4.49
C PHE A 80 9.29 -12.86 5.62
N LYS A 81 9.30 -12.02 6.64
CA LYS A 81 10.10 -12.22 7.86
C LYS A 81 9.43 -11.61 9.06
N ILE A 82 9.62 -12.21 10.23
CA ILE A 82 9.21 -11.62 11.50
C ILE A 82 10.18 -10.50 11.91
N GLY A 83 9.64 -9.38 12.34
CA GLY A 83 10.37 -8.28 12.95
C GLY A 83 9.85 -8.01 14.35
N LEU A 84 10.75 -7.67 15.25
CA LEU A 84 10.44 -7.29 16.63
C LEU A 84 10.32 -5.78 16.74
N ARG A 85 9.37 -5.32 17.53
CA ARG A 85 9.31 -3.95 18.02
C ARG A 85 9.75 -3.95 19.48
N THR A 86 10.87 -3.31 19.77
CA THR A 86 11.48 -3.34 21.11
C THR A 86 11.57 -1.92 21.69
N ARG A 87 11.62 -1.86 23.03
CA ARG A 87 12.07 -0.68 23.81
C ARG A 87 13.56 -0.84 24.11
N PRO A 88 14.35 0.24 24.10
CA PRO A 88 15.75 0.16 24.44
C PRO A 88 15.96 -0.19 25.92
N ALA A 89 17.04 -0.89 26.24
CA ALA A 89 17.58 -1.06 27.59
C ALA A 89 18.87 -0.25 27.71
N ALA A 90 19.22 0.20 28.91
CA ALA A 90 20.42 1.00 29.13
C ALA A 90 21.70 0.17 28.94
N LYS A 91 21.66 -1.11 29.31
CA LYS A 91 22.76 -2.06 29.15
C LYS A 91 22.25 -3.38 28.57
N ALA A 92 23.12 -4.12 27.88
CA ALA A 92 22.74 -5.36 27.22
C ALA A 92 22.18 -6.43 28.19
N PHE A 93 22.69 -6.51 29.40
CA PHE A 93 22.23 -7.47 30.40
C PHE A 93 20.90 -7.07 31.09
N ASP A 94 20.48 -5.81 30.96
CA ASP A 94 19.18 -5.35 31.44
C ASP A 94 18.05 -5.67 30.44
N PHE A 95 18.41 -6.09 29.23
CA PHE A 95 17.41 -6.44 28.20
C PHE A 95 16.73 -7.76 28.55
N ASN A 96 15.43 -7.72 28.71
CA ASN A 96 14.61 -8.90 28.91
C ASN A 96 13.40 -8.90 27.96
N VAL A 97 12.96 -10.09 27.56
CA VAL A 97 11.88 -10.25 26.59
C VAL A 97 10.56 -9.65 27.09
N PRO A 98 10.07 -9.95 28.33
CA PRO A 98 8.79 -9.42 28.81
C PRO A 98 8.73 -7.90 28.92
N GLY A 99 9.85 -7.24 29.23
CA GLY A 99 9.89 -5.78 29.42
C GLY A 99 10.22 -4.99 28.15
N ASN A 100 11.08 -5.55 27.31
CA ASN A 100 11.63 -4.83 26.17
C ASN A 100 10.99 -5.19 24.83
N VAL A 101 10.44 -6.39 24.65
CA VAL A 101 9.73 -6.75 23.42
C VAL A 101 8.25 -6.34 23.53
N VAL A 102 7.87 -5.34 22.74
CA VAL A 102 6.53 -4.73 22.81
C VAL A 102 5.54 -5.38 21.84
N ASN A 103 6.01 -5.79 20.65
CA ASN A 103 5.16 -6.35 19.63
C ASN A 103 5.96 -7.09 18.56
N TYR A 104 5.25 -7.89 17.79
CA TYR A 104 5.76 -8.63 16.64
C TYR A 104 5.06 -8.15 15.38
N ARG A 105 5.72 -8.23 14.23
CA ARG A 105 5.13 -7.90 12.95
C ARG A 105 5.70 -8.79 11.85
N VAL A 106 4.87 -9.13 10.87
CA VAL A 106 5.34 -9.74 9.63
C VAL A 106 5.70 -8.61 8.65
N ASN A 107 6.95 -8.59 8.21
CA ASN A 107 7.42 -7.67 7.19
C ASN A 107 7.40 -8.39 5.84
N PHE A 108 6.69 -7.79 4.89
CA PHE A 108 6.70 -8.24 3.50
C PHE A 108 7.64 -7.34 2.67
N LEU A 109 8.51 -7.97 1.91
CA LEU A 109 9.39 -7.31 0.95
C LEU A 109 9.10 -7.86 -0.45
N PRO A 110 8.46 -7.09 -1.34
CA PRO A 110 8.20 -7.52 -2.70
C PRO A 110 9.47 -7.88 -3.45
N GLU A 111 9.40 -8.88 -4.34
CA GLU A 111 10.52 -9.23 -5.18
C GLU A 111 10.91 -8.06 -6.08
N MET A 112 12.21 -7.81 -6.18
CA MET A 112 12.77 -6.74 -7.01
C MET A 112 13.13 -7.29 -8.38
N THR A 113 12.71 -6.61 -9.44
CA THR A 113 13.14 -6.84 -10.81
C THR A 113 14.11 -5.73 -11.24
N GLY A 114 15.17 -6.12 -11.97
CA GLY A 114 16.16 -5.17 -12.47
C GLY A 114 17.56 -5.33 -11.89
N GLY A 115 18.57 -5.15 -12.72
CA GLY A 115 19.96 -5.43 -12.40
C GLY A 115 20.60 -4.49 -11.38
N GLY A 116 21.46 -5.05 -10.54
CA GLY A 116 22.24 -4.36 -9.53
C GLY A 116 23.43 -3.57 -10.08
N GLY A 117 23.20 -2.56 -10.94
CA GLY A 117 24.24 -1.61 -11.35
C GLY A 117 24.03 -0.25 -10.69
N LYS A 118 25.12 0.49 -10.40
CA LYS A 118 25.04 1.90 -9.96
C LYS A 118 24.14 2.68 -10.93
N GLY A 119 23.04 3.27 -10.44
CA GLY A 119 22.13 4.11 -11.23
C GLY A 119 20.92 3.43 -11.85
N LYS A 120 20.78 2.09 -11.81
CA LYS A 120 19.56 1.41 -12.28
C LYS A 120 18.51 1.37 -11.17
N LYS A 121 17.34 1.96 -11.41
CA LYS A 121 16.18 1.87 -10.51
C LYS A 121 15.75 0.39 -10.41
N ARG A 122 15.70 -0.12 -9.18
CA ARG A 122 15.09 -1.41 -8.89
C ARG A 122 13.59 -1.25 -8.86
N ASN A 123 12.88 -1.92 -9.76
CA ASN A 123 11.42 -1.93 -9.74
C ASN A 123 10.92 -3.08 -8.86
N ARG A 124 9.91 -2.82 -8.06
CA ARG A 124 9.20 -3.86 -7.30
C ARG A 124 8.24 -4.54 -8.27
N ARG A 125 8.35 -5.86 -8.43
CA ARG A 125 7.59 -6.63 -9.43
C ARG A 125 6.08 -6.38 -9.38
N PHE A 126 5.49 -6.30 -8.17
CA PHE A 126 4.07 -6.00 -8.00
C PHE A 126 3.66 -4.55 -8.28
N LEU A 127 4.62 -3.65 -8.36
CA LEU A 127 4.37 -2.23 -8.58
C LEU A 127 4.77 -1.78 -9.98
N ASP A 128 5.20 -2.71 -10.81
CA ASP A 128 5.57 -2.40 -12.19
C ASP A 128 4.31 -2.13 -13.02
N GLY A 129 4.32 -1.02 -13.78
CA GLY A 129 3.19 -0.62 -14.61
C GLY A 129 1.93 -0.15 -13.86
N ILE A 130 2.00 0.12 -12.54
CA ILE A 130 0.86 0.68 -11.80
C ILE A 130 0.45 2.03 -12.38
N LYS A 131 -0.83 2.14 -12.70
CA LYS A 131 -1.51 3.40 -13.00
C LYS A 131 -2.37 3.80 -11.80
N VAL A 132 -2.50 5.10 -11.57
CA VAL A 132 -3.36 5.65 -10.51
C VAL A 132 -4.45 6.50 -11.14
N GLN A 133 -5.66 6.46 -10.59
CA GLN A 133 -6.81 7.19 -11.07
C GLN A 133 -7.61 7.75 -9.90
N GLU A 134 -8.12 8.96 -10.06
CA GLU A 134 -9.01 9.54 -9.07
C GLU A 134 -10.36 8.79 -9.05
N ALA A 135 -10.90 8.60 -7.84
CA ALA A 135 -12.18 7.91 -7.68
C ALA A 135 -13.32 8.77 -8.25
N PRO A 136 -14.32 8.16 -8.94
CA PRO A 136 -15.40 8.88 -9.59
C PRO A 136 -16.25 9.76 -8.66
N LYS A 137 -16.28 9.44 -7.37
CA LYS A 137 -16.99 10.20 -6.32
C LYS A 137 -15.99 10.76 -5.32
N ASN A 138 -15.09 11.64 -5.78
CA ASN A 138 -14.26 12.40 -4.85
C ASN A 138 -15.11 13.48 -4.19
N SER A 139 -14.94 13.68 -2.88
CA SER A 139 -15.65 14.71 -2.11
C SER A 139 -15.06 16.11 -2.26
N VAL A 140 -14.00 16.24 -3.03
CA VAL A 140 -13.25 17.49 -3.24
C VAL A 140 -13.25 17.80 -4.71
N ASP A 141 -13.51 19.06 -5.04
CA ASP A 141 -13.32 19.54 -6.42
C ASP A 141 -11.82 19.67 -6.71
N THR A 142 -11.36 18.88 -7.66
CA THR A 142 -9.94 18.82 -8.06
C THR A 142 -9.69 19.55 -9.37
N LYS A 143 -10.74 20.11 -9.99
CA LYS A 143 -10.58 20.91 -11.19
C LYS A 143 -10.05 22.29 -10.81
N LYS A 144 -8.97 22.73 -11.48
CA LYS A 144 -8.51 24.11 -11.36
C LYS A 144 -9.65 25.02 -11.82
N PRO A 145 -10.02 26.09 -11.06
CA PRO A 145 -10.98 27.07 -11.54
C PRO A 145 -10.52 27.58 -12.91
N ALA A 146 -11.42 27.63 -13.88
CA ALA A 146 -11.12 28.25 -15.17
C ALA A 146 -10.62 29.67 -14.87
N GLU A 147 -9.43 30.04 -15.35
CA GLU A 147 -8.91 31.38 -15.24
C GLU A 147 -9.95 32.31 -15.88
N GLY A 148 -10.57 33.16 -15.06
CA GLY A 148 -11.60 34.09 -15.51
C GLY A 148 -11.04 34.95 -16.66
N LYS A 149 -11.78 35.04 -17.76
CA LYS A 149 -11.57 36.04 -18.77
C LYS A 149 -11.50 37.41 -18.05
N PRO A 150 -10.57 38.29 -18.38
CA PRO A 150 -10.57 39.64 -17.82
C PRO A 150 -11.93 40.29 -18.16
N GLU A 151 -12.60 40.80 -17.16
CA GLU A 151 -13.80 41.61 -17.34
C GLU A 151 -13.45 42.80 -18.22
N GLU A 152 -14.00 42.85 -19.40
CA GLU A 152 -13.96 43.96 -20.35
C GLU A 152 -14.72 45.12 -19.72
N ASN A 153 -13.98 46.20 -19.50
CA ASN A 153 -14.37 47.48 -18.92
C ASN A 153 -15.84 47.88 -19.15
N ALA A 154 -16.59 47.99 -18.08
CA ALA A 154 -17.80 48.81 -18.05
C ALA A 154 -17.41 50.27 -18.17
N THR A 155 -17.67 50.88 -19.31
CA THR A 155 -17.62 52.33 -19.57
C THR A 155 -18.53 53.07 -18.58
N PRO A 156 -18.06 54.14 -17.92
CA PRO A 156 -18.95 54.94 -17.10
C PRO A 156 -19.86 55.79 -17.99
N ASN A 157 -21.16 55.63 -17.76
CA ASN A 157 -22.23 56.40 -18.38
C ASN A 157 -22.18 57.86 -17.87
N PRO A 158 -22.10 58.92 -18.72
CA PRO A 158 -22.17 60.30 -18.25
C PRO A 158 -23.60 60.66 -17.86
N LYS A 159 -23.78 61.19 -16.66
CA LYS A 159 -25.03 61.83 -16.22
C LYS A 159 -25.21 63.21 -16.87
N PRO A 160 -26.46 63.61 -17.04
CA PRO A 160 -26.84 64.88 -17.62
C PRO A 160 -26.54 66.09 -16.75
#